data_2312e9389d1041d49689d9301b8378e4
#
_entry.id   2312e9389d1041d49689d9301b8378e4
#
_cell.length_a   1.000
_cell.length_b   1.000
_cell.length_c   1.000
_cell.angle_alpha   90.00
_cell.angle_beta   90.00
_cell.angle_gamma   90.00
#
_symmetry.space_group_name_H-M   'P 1'
#
loop_
_entity.id
_entity.type
_entity.pdbx_description
1 polymer ?
#
loop_
_entity_poly.entity_id
_entity_poly.type
_entity_poly.pdbx_seq_one_letter_code
_entity_poly.pdbx_strand_id
1 'polypeptide(L)'
;MKYQDPGIPRKKALINKNITLYKDIVLPSVVEINESEICNRSCSFCPKSDPSYPNKKIFISSALVHKLSSELSVLAYEGIFVFSGFCEPLLDVNIYNLIGIAFKNLPNAKIELVTNGDPLNLKNMIKLFDSGLTTLIVSAYDGPEQLEYFKKMAIKAGVSEERVFIRPRYLPEDQDFGITLNNRSGMMSGA
;
A
#
# COMPACT_ATOMS: atom_id res chain seq x y z
N MET A 1 -11.00 12.76 -21.14
CA MET A 1 -11.54 11.89 -20.06
C MET A 1 -10.66 12.13 -18.85
N LYS A 2 -11.20 12.61 -17.73
CA LYS A 2 -10.37 12.79 -16.52
C LYS A 2 -9.84 11.43 -16.08
N TYR A 3 -8.55 11.32 -15.85
CA TYR A 3 -7.94 10.13 -15.27
C TYR A 3 -8.58 9.83 -13.91
N GLN A 4 -9.01 8.61 -13.69
CA GLN A 4 -9.46 8.15 -12.39
C GLN A 4 -8.49 7.09 -11.91
N ASP A 5 -7.89 7.31 -10.73
CA ASP A 5 -7.04 6.30 -10.09
C ASP A 5 -7.80 4.98 -9.98
N PRO A 6 -7.32 3.88 -10.58
CA PRO A 6 -7.99 2.59 -10.54
C PRO A 6 -8.17 2.04 -9.12
N GLY A 7 -7.42 2.54 -8.16
CA GLY A 7 -7.62 2.23 -6.74
C GLY A 7 -8.89 2.82 -6.15
N ILE A 8 -9.44 3.92 -6.69
CA ILE A 8 -10.66 4.55 -6.16
C ILE A 8 -11.91 3.71 -6.39
N PRO A 9 -12.23 3.25 -7.63
CA PRO A 9 -13.36 2.36 -7.85
C PRO A 9 -13.25 1.07 -7.04
N ARG A 10 -12.05 0.50 -6.94
CA ARG A 10 -11.78 -0.69 -6.15
C ARG A 10 -12.07 -0.47 -4.66
N LYS A 11 -11.58 0.62 -4.07
CA LYS A 11 -11.86 0.98 -2.67
C LYS A 11 -13.36 1.23 -2.45
N LYS A 12 -14.03 1.96 -3.35
CA LYS A 12 -15.49 2.18 -3.28
C LYS A 12 -16.27 0.87 -3.32
N ALA A 13 -15.93 -0.04 -4.22
CA ALA A 13 -16.59 -1.35 -4.32
C ALA A 13 -16.43 -2.17 -3.03
N LEU A 14 -15.27 -2.10 -2.38
CA LEU A 14 -14.99 -2.78 -1.12
C LEU A 14 -15.78 -2.15 0.04
N ILE A 15 -15.81 -0.82 0.13
CA ILE A 15 -16.55 -0.10 1.18
C ILE A 15 -18.07 -0.34 1.04
N ASN A 16 -18.61 -0.28 -0.18
CA ASN A 16 -20.03 -0.49 -0.41
C ASN A 16 -20.47 -1.96 -0.20
N LYS A 17 -19.55 -2.90 -0.31
CA LYS A 17 -19.86 -4.33 -0.20
C LYS A 17 -19.83 -4.85 1.23
N ASN A 18 -19.07 -4.22 2.12
CA ASN A 18 -18.73 -4.77 3.43
C ASN A 18 -18.72 -3.68 4.50
N ILE A 19 -19.91 -3.20 4.88
CA ILE A 19 -20.05 -2.59 6.21
C ILE A 19 -20.07 -3.77 7.19
N THR A 20 -18.95 -4.06 7.80
CA THR A 20 -18.89 -5.08 8.85
C THR A 20 -19.24 -4.45 10.18
N LEU A 21 -20.19 -5.06 10.89
CA LEU A 21 -20.61 -4.64 12.23
C LEU A 21 -20.06 -5.61 13.27
N TYR A 22 -19.53 -5.07 14.34
CA TYR A 22 -19.24 -5.81 15.56
C TYR A 22 -20.07 -5.21 16.69
N LYS A 23 -21.07 -5.92 17.17
CA LYS A 23 -22.00 -5.45 18.23
C LYS A 23 -22.49 -4.01 17.99
N ASP A 24 -23.06 -3.76 16.83
CA ASP A 24 -23.59 -2.46 16.39
C ASP A 24 -22.52 -1.35 16.13
N ILE A 25 -21.23 -1.69 16.22
CA ILE A 25 -20.14 -0.77 15.88
C ILE A 25 -19.67 -1.07 14.46
N VAL A 26 -19.61 -0.02 13.62
CA VAL A 26 -19.05 -0.14 12.28
C VAL A 26 -17.54 -0.29 12.36
N LEU A 27 -17.03 -1.40 11.80
CA LEU A 27 -15.58 -1.61 11.68
C LEU A 27 -15.01 -0.84 10.49
N PRO A 28 -13.72 -0.41 10.55
CA PRO A 28 -13.08 0.23 9.42
C PRO A 28 -12.94 -0.75 8.24
N SER A 29 -13.26 -0.31 7.04
CA SER A 29 -13.08 -1.12 5.83
C SER A 29 -11.59 -1.28 5.46
N VAL A 30 -10.74 -0.35 5.89
CA VAL A 30 -9.30 -0.33 5.63
C VAL A 30 -8.56 0.08 6.90
N VAL A 31 -7.58 -0.72 7.28
CA VAL A 31 -6.57 -0.38 8.30
C VAL A 31 -5.24 -0.21 7.59
N GLU A 32 -4.73 1.02 7.58
CA GLU A 32 -3.46 1.37 6.94
C GLU A 32 -2.35 1.49 7.99
N ILE A 33 -1.25 0.79 7.75
CA ILE A 33 -0.07 0.77 8.61
C ILE A 33 1.08 1.47 7.88
N ASN A 34 1.53 2.57 8.45
CA ASN A 34 2.80 3.20 8.06
C ASN A 34 3.91 2.51 8.86
N GLU A 35 4.51 1.46 8.28
CA GLU A 35 5.41 0.56 9.01
C GLU A 35 6.80 1.15 9.26
N SER A 36 7.15 2.24 8.58
CA SER A 36 8.45 2.90 8.77
C SER A 36 8.40 4.40 8.51
N GLU A 37 9.46 5.11 8.90
CA GLU A 37 9.64 6.52 8.55
C GLU A 37 10.53 6.72 7.32
N ILE A 38 10.94 5.64 6.61
CA ILE A 38 11.88 5.76 5.50
C ILE A 38 11.19 5.63 4.14
N CYS A 39 11.60 6.49 3.21
CA CYS A 39 11.31 6.35 1.78
C CYS A 39 12.54 6.75 0.97
N ASN A 40 12.77 6.09 -0.16
CA ASN A 40 13.84 6.41 -1.10
C ASN A 40 13.44 7.48 -2.13
N ARG A 41 12.17 7.94 -2.12
CA ARG A 41 11.66 9.01 -2.99
C ARG A 41 11.20 10.22 -2.19
N SER A 42 11.29 11.41 -2.83
CA SER A 42 10.79 12.69 -2.33
C SER A 42 9.79 13.26 -3.33
N CYS A 43 8.66 12.55 -3.51
CA CYS A 43 7.62 12.93 -4.47
C CYS A 43 7.01 14.29 -4.08
N SER A 44 6.84 15.21 -5.05
CA SER A 44 6.35 16.58 -4.83
C SER A 44 4.99 16.67 -4.14
N PHE A 45 4.15 15.65 -4.29
CA PHE A 45 2.83 15.53 -3.66
C PHE A 45 2.84 14.79 -2.31
N CYS A 46 4.02 14.45 -1.78
CA CYS A 46 4.17 13.71 -0.53
C CYS A 46 4.86 14.57 0.52
N PRO A 47 4.51 14.47 1.82
CA PRO A 47 5.23 15.17 2.88
C PRO A 47 6.74 14.92 2.88
N LYS A 48 7.21 13.81 2.31
CA LYS A 48 8.64 13.52 2.10
C LYS A 48 9.38 14.50 1.19
N SER A 49 8.66 15.36 0.47
CA SER A 49 9.27 16.47 -0.29
C SER A 49 9.73 17.63 0.61
N ASP A 50 9.17 17.73 1.83
CA ASP A 50 9.60 18.69 2.82
C ASP A 50 10.88 18.19 3.53
N PRO A 51 12.01 18.93 3.47
CA PRO A 51 13.24 18.52 4.13
C PRO A 51 13.13 18.39 5.66
N SER A 52 12.14 19.02 6.27
CA SER A 52 11.88 18.92 7.73
C SER A 52 11.09 17.66 8.10
N TYR A 53 10.44 17.01 7.13
CA TYR A 53 9.66 15.81 7.39
C TYR A 53 10.58 14.60 7.70
N PRO A 54 10.29 13.82 8.75
CA PRO A 54 11.16 12.72 9.15
C PRO A 54 11.42 11.69 8.04
N ASN A 55 12.68 11.30 7.87
CA ASN A 55 13.11 10.22 6.97
C ASN A 55 14.16 9.35 7.67
N LYS A 56 13.78 8.79 8.82
CA LYS A 56 14.66 8.02 9.70
C LYS A 56 14.43 6.52 9.49
N LYS A 57 15.46 5.71 9.75
CA LYS A 57 15.36 4.23 9.75
C LYS A 57 14.69 3.73 11.04
N ILE A 58 13.45 4.13 11.23
CA ILE A 58 12.58 3.68 12.33
C ILE A 58 11.52 2.78 11.73
N PHE A 59 11.34 1.60 12.30
CA PHE A 59 10.44 0.55 11.79
C PHE A 59 9.51 0.08 12.90
N ILE A 60 8.30 -0.32 12.51
CA ILE A 60 7.33 -0.93 13.43
C ILE A 60 7.86 -2.28 13.94
N SER A 61 7.61 -2.59 15.19
CA SER A 61 7.97 -3.89 15.72
C SER A 61 6.99 -4.99 15.30
N SER A 62 7.50 -6.21 15.11
CA SER A 62 6.64 -7.39 14.87
C SER A 62 5.63 -7.62 16.00
N ALA A 63 5.99 -7.27 17.24
CA ALA A 63 5.09 -7.37 18.39
C ALA A 63 3.88 -6.44 18.26
N LEU A 64 4.07 -5.23 17.72
CA LEU A 64 2.96 -4.29 17.52
C LEU A 64 2.04 -4.75 16.37
N VAL A 65 2.60 -5.23 15.26
CA VAL A 65 1.79 -5.80 14.16
C VAL A 65 1.01 -7.02 14.63
N HIS A 66 1.63 -7.89 15.43
CA HIS A 66 0.95 -9.03 16.03
C HIS A 66 -0.20 -8.58 16.94
N LYS A 67 0.04 -7.60 17.82
CA LYS A 67 -0.99 -7.05 18.70
C LYS A 67 -2.18 -6.50 17.91
N LEU A 68 -1.92 -5.62 16.94
CA LEU A 68 -2.97 -4.99 16.12
C LEU A 68 -3.77 -6.04 15.34
N SER A 69 -3.10 -6.97 14.67
CA SER A 69 -3.78 -8.01 13.88
C SER A 69 -4.55 -9.00 14.76
N SER A 70 -4.05 -9.32 15.95
CA SER A 70 -4.78 -10.17 16.92
C SER A 70 -6.02 -9.49 17.46
N GLU A 71 -5.98 -8.20 17.77
CA GLU A 71 -7.14 -7.44 18.23
C GLU A 71 -8.20 -7.33 17.11
N LEU A 72 -7.79 -7.09 15.87
CA LEU A 72 -8.69 -7.11 14.71
C LEU A 72 -9.30 -8.51 14.47
N SER A 73 -8.55 -9.57 14.73
CA SER A 73 -9.05 -10.95 14.64
C SER A 73 -10.19 -11.23 15.60
N VAL A 74 -10.10 -10.72 16.85
CA VAL A 74 -11.18 -10.82 17.84
C VAL A 74 -12.47 -10.13 17.34
N LEU A 75 -12.33 -9.11 16.51
CA LEU A 75 -13.45 -8.38 15.89
C LEU A 75 -13.96 -9.06 14.60
N ALA A 76 -13.44 -10.24 14.24
CA ALA A 76 -13.71 -10.94 12.98
C ALA A 76 -13.50 -10.03 11.75
N TYR A 77 -12.41 -9.27 11.74
CA TYR A 77 -12.12 -8.29 10.71
C TYR A 77 -11.92 -8.93 9.32
N GLU A 78 -12.70 -8.49 8.33
CA GLU A 78 -12.69 -8.98 6.95
C GLU A 78 -12.29 -7.89 5.93
N GLY A 79 -11.84 -6.73 6.42
CA GLY A 79 -11.45 -5.60 5.58
C GLY A 79 -10.07 -5.74 4.96
N ILE A 80 -9.46 -4.60 4.65
CA ILE A 80 -8.11 -4.52 4.10
C ILE A 80 -7.14 -4.12 5.21
N PHE A 81 -6.10 -4.89 5.41
CA PHE A 81 -4.94 -4.53 6.22
C PHE A 81 -3.79 -4.21 5.26
N VAL A 82 -3.42 -2.93 5.14
CA VAL A 82 -2.47 -2.48 4.13
C VAL A 82 -1.22 -1.85 4.73
N PHE A 83 -0.06 -2.32 4.28
CA PHE A 83 1.22 -1.69 4.53
C PHE A 83 1.44 -0.59 3.48
N SER A 84 1.39 0.66 3.92
CA SER A 84 1.39 1.84 3.05
C SER A 84 1.66 3.10 3.88
N GLY A 85 1.61 4.26 3.27
CA GLY A 85 1.72 5.55 3.95
C GLY A 85 2.81 6.43 3.36
N PHE A 86 3.49 7.18 4.23
CA PHE A 86 4.60 8.06 3.84
C PHE A 86 5.96 7.34 3.93
N CYS A 87 6.02 6.10 3.49
CA CYS A 87 7.18 5.23 3.55
C CYS A 87 7.30 4.39 2.28
N GLU A 88 8.41 3.67 2.14
CA GLU A 88 8.56 2.60 1.16
C GLU A 88 8.72 1.27 1.91
N PRO A 89 7.68 0.43 1.92
CA PRO A 89 7.67 -0.80 2.70
C PRO A 89 8.80 -1.79 2.37
N LEU A 90 9.26 -1.80 1.13
CA LEU A 90 10.33 -2.71 0.70
C LEU A 90 11.72 -2.33 1.20
N LEU A 91 11.85 -1.18 1.88
CA LEU A 91 13.09 -0.81 2.58
C LEU A 91 13.18 -1.44 3.99
N ASP A 92 12.07 -1.98 4.51
CA ASP A 92 12.08 -2.80 5.72
C ASP A 92 12.40 -4.25 5.39
N VAL A 93 13.55 -4.73 5.81
CA VAL A 93 13.96 -6.14 5.62
C VAL A 93 13.04 -7.13 6.34
N ASN A 94 12.29 -6.65 7.34
CA ASN A 94 11.35 -7.45 8.14
C ASN A 94 9.93 -7.48 7.54
N ILE A 95 9.65 -6.75 6.45
CA ILE A 95 8.30 -6.62 5.87
C ILE A 95 7.63 -7.98 5.59
N TYR A 96 8.39 -8.95 5.14
CA TYR A 96 7.88 -10.31 4.84
C TYR A 96 7.34 -11.00 6.09
N ASN A 97 8.04 -10.85 7.22
CA ASN A 97 7.58 -11.38 8.49
C ASN A 97 6.34 -10.63 8.99
N LEU A 98 6.27 -9.31 8.82
CA LEU A 98 5.10 -8.50 9.18
C LEU A 98 3.86 -8.94 8.38
N ILE A 99 4.01 -9.16 7.08
CA ILE A 99 2.96 -9.72 6.20
C ILE A 99 2.52 -11.09 6.71
N GLY A 100 3.46 -11.99 7.02
CA GLY A 100 3.16 -13.33 7.52
C GLY A 100 2.38 -13.32 8.83
N ILE A 101 2.72 -12.42 9.75
CA ILE A 101 1.99 -12.23 11.02
C ILE A 101 0.56 -11.76 10.74
N ALA A 102 0.38 -10.74 9.91
CA ALA A 102 -0.93 -10.21 9.57
C ALA A 102 -1.80 -11.26 8.87
N PHE A 103 -1.24 -11.97 7.88
CA PHE A 103 -1.93 -13.04 7.15
C PHE A 103 -2.39 -14.18 8.07
N LYS A 104 -1.54 -14.61 8.99
CA LYS A 104 -1.87 -15.67 9.95
C LYS A 104 -2.98 -15.28 10.90
N ASN A 105 -2.96 -14.05 11.39
CA ASN A 105 -3.93 -13.58 12.38
C ASN A 105 -5.26 -13.13 11.74
N LEU A 106 -5.26 -12.74 10.47
CA LEU A 106 -6.41 -12.18 9.76
C LEU A 106 -6.77 -13.03 8.52
N PRO A 107 -7.22 -14.28 8.68
CA PRO A 107 -7.44 -15.21 7.57
C PRO A 107 -8.51 -14.75 6.58
N ASN A 108 -9.45 -13.91 6.99
CA ASN A 108 -10.55 -13.40 6.17
C ASN A 108 -10.26 -11.99 5.60
N ALA A 109 -9.22 -11.32 6.07
CA ALA A 109 -8.85 -9.99 5.58
C ALA A 109 -7.97 -10.06 4.33
N LYS A 110 -7.94 -8.98 3.57
CA LYS A 110 -6.97 -8.79 2.49
C LYS A 110 -5.72 -8.13 3.04
N ILE A 111 -4.58 -8.78 2.88
CA ILE A 111 -3.28 -8.20 3.23
C ILE A 111 -2.69 -7.56 1.98
N GLU A 112 -2.51 -6.25 2.02
CA GLU A 112 -2.05 -5.46 0.88
C GLU A 112 -0.75 -4.73 1.19
N LEU A 113 0.01 -4.44 0.15
CA LEU A 113 1.21 -3.62 0.22
C LEU A 113 1.23 -2.63 -0.94
N VAL A 114 1.56 -1.37 -0.62
CA VAL A 114 1.76 -0.32 -1.62
C VAL A 114 3.23 0.03 -1.68
N THR A 115 3.84 -0.04 -2.86
CA THR A 115 5.26 0.27 -3.09
C THR A 115 5.42 1.26 -4.23
N ASN A 116 6.51 2.04 -4.21
CA ASN A 116 6.94 2.84 -5.35
C ASN A 116 7.63 2.01 -6.45
N GLY A 117 7.92 0.74 -6.16
CA GLY A 117 8.48 -0.20 -7.10
C GLY A 117 10.00 -0.16 -7.27
N ASP A 118 10.71 0.86 -6.77
CA ASP A 118 12.16 0.97 -6.96
C ASP A 118 12.94 -0.21 -6.36
N PRO A 119 12.65 -0.67 -5.13
CA PRO A 119 13.31 -1.84 -4.56
C PRO A 119 12.75 -3.17 -5.07
N LEU A 120 11.65 -3.15 -5.86
CA LEU A 120 10.95 -4.36 -6.28
C LEU A 120 11.73 -5.09 -7.37
N ASN A 121 11.92 -6.37 -7.18
CA ASN A 121 12.49 -7.29 -8.16
C ASN A 121 11.76 -8.64 -8.11
N LEU A 122 12.05 -9.52 -9.05
CA LEU A 122 11.38 -10.82 -9.16
C LEU A 122 11.44 -11.64 -7.86
N LYS A 123 12.61 -11.71 -7.22
CA LYS A 123 12.81 -12.44 -5.97
C LYS A 123 11.96 -11.86 -4.84
N ASN A 124 11.94 -10.53 -4.72
CA ASN A 124 11.15 -9.84 -3.71
C ASN A 124 9.65 -10.03 -3.95
N MET A 125 9.20 -9.94 -5.20
CA MET A 125 7.80 -10.16 -5.56
C MET A 125 7.35 -11.57 -5.16
N ILE A 126 8.08 -12.60 -5.52
CA ILE A 126 7.77 -13.99 -5.13
C ILE A 126 7.68 -14.10 -3.60
N LYS A 127 8.69 -13.58 -2.89
CA LYS A 127 8.75 -13.66 -1.43
C LYS A 127 7.58 -12.93 -0.74
N LEU A 128 7.09 -11.82 -1.29
CA LEU A 128 5.91 -11.11 -0.77
C LEU A 128 4.69 -12.02 -0.79
N PHE A 129 4.42 -12.66 -1.93
CA PHE A 129 3.26 -13.54 -2.07
C PHE A 129 3.39 -14.83 -1.29
N ASP A 130 4.58 -15.40 -1.19
CA ASP A 130 4.88 -16.57 -0.34
C ASP A 130 4.67 -16.25 1.14
N SER A 131 4.84 -14.98 1.56
CA SER A 131 4.60 -14.53 2.92
C SER A 131 3.12 -14.32 3.25
N GLY A 132 2.21 -14.46 2.29
CA GLY A 132 0.76 -14.31 2.50
C GLY A 132 0.18 -12.99 1.99
N LEU A 133 0.95 -12.19 1.21
CA LEU A 133 0.39 -11.00 0.57
C LEU A 133 -0.74 -11.38 -0.37
N THR A 134 -1.90 -10.73 -0.25
CA THR A 134 -3.04 -10.97 -1.15
C THR A 134 -3.02 -10.05 -2.36
N THR A 135 -2.56 -8.80 -2.17
CA THR A 135 -2.53 -7.82 -3.26
C THR A 135 -1.29 -6.92 -3.15
N LEU A 136 -0.57 -6.79 -4.25
CA LEU A 136 0.51 -5.84 -4.42
C LEU A 136 0.03 -4.65 -5.25
N ILE A 137 0.28 -3.43 -4.76
CA ILE A 137 -0.03 -2.21 -5.49
C ILE A 137 1.29 -1.50 -5.78
N VAL A 138 1.63 -1.38 -7.05
CA VAL A 138 2.85 -0.71 -7.50
C VAL A 138 2.51 0.66 -8.08
N SER A 139 3.11 1.71 -7.56
CA SER A 139 2.98 3.06 -8.11
C SER A 139 4.11 3.32 -9.10
N ALA A 140 3.79 3.38 -10.38
CA ALA A 140 4.74 3.66 -11.46
C ALA A 140 4.87 5.18 -11.65
N TYR A 141 6.05 5.73 -11.35
CA TYR A 141 6.28 7.17 -11.32
C TYR A 141 7.07 7.71 -12.54
N ASP A 142 7.86 6.85 -13.19
CA ASP A 142 8.91 7.30 -14.10
C ASP A 142 8.54 7.14 -15.59
N GLY A 143 7.36 6.60 -15.90
CA GLY A 143 6.88 6.52 -17.27
C GLY A 143 6.09 5.24 -17.60
N PRO A 144 5.53 5.17 -18.82
CA PRO A 144 4.67 4.06 -19.24
C PRO A 144 5.43 2.73 -19.37
N GLU A 145 6.72 2.75 -19.59
CA GLU A 145 7.57 1.55 -19.67
C GLU A 145 7.60 0.77 -18.35
N GLN A 146 7.43 1.45 -17.20
CA GLN A 146 7.32 0.78 -15.90
C GLN A 146 6.08 -0.11 -15.81
N LEU A 147 4.99 0.24 -16.47
CA LEU A 147 3.77 -0.59 -16.49
C LEU A 147 4.07 -1.96 -17.09
N GLU A 148 4.71 -1.97 -18.25
CA GLU A 148 5.07 -3.22 -18.94
C GLU A 148 6.15 -4.00 -18.17
N TYR A 149 7.09 -3.30 -17.55
CA TYR A 149 8.12 -3.92 -16.73
C TYR A 149 7.51 -4.70 -15.56
N PHE A 150 6.63 -4.08 -14.77
CA PHE A 150 6.01 -4.73 -13.62
C PHE A 150 5.00 -5.81 -14.01
N LYS A 151 4.25 -5.64 -15.11
CA LYS A 151 3.41 -6.71 -15.66
C LYS A 151 4.22 -7.96 -16.01
N LYS A 152 5.30 -7.78 -16.77
CA LYS A 152 6.20 -8.90 -17.13
C LYS A 152 6.81 -9.54 -15.89
N MET A 153 7.13 -8.78 -14.87
CA MET A 153 7.64 -9.31 -13.60
C MET A 153 6.57 -10.15 -12.88
N ALA A 154 5.31 -9.70 -12.83
CA ALA A 154 4.21 -10.45 -12.23
C ALA A 154 3.99 -11.79 -12.94
N ILE A 155 3.98 -11.80 -14.27
CA ILE A 155 3.88 -13.02 -15.08
C ILE A 155 5.03 -13.99 -14.76
N LYS A 156 6.28 -13.48 -14.73
CA LYS A 156 7.46 -14.30 -14.40
C LYS A 156 7.42 -14.83 -12.96
N ALA A 157 6.80 -14.10 -12.05
CA ALA A 157 6.61 -14.52 -10.66
C ALA A 157 5.46 -15.55 -10.50
N GLY A 158 4.71 -15.84 -11.56
CA GLY A 158 3.53 -16.71 -11.49
C GLY A 158 2.36 -16.11 -10.71
N VAL A 159 2.32 -14.77 -10.58
CA VAL A 159 1.26 -14.06 -9.85
C VAL A 159 0.18 -13.62 -10.83
N SER A 160 -1.09 -13.91 -10.51
CA SER A 160 -2.22 -13.49 -11.34
C SER A 160 -2.38 -11.97 -11.39
N GLU A 161 -2.83 -11.44 -12.52
CA GLU A 161 -3.02 -9.99 -12.74
C GLU A 161 -3.98 -9.36 -11.73
N GLU A 162 -4.94 -10.13 -11.21
CA GLU A 162 -5.91 -9.68 -10.21
C GLU A 162 -5.25 -9.34 -8.85
N ARG A 163 -4.04 -9.85 -8.62
CA ARG A 163 -3.29 -9.65 -7.37
C ARG A 163 -2.22 -8.56 -7.48
N VAL A 164 -1.96 -8.03 -8.67
CA VAL A 164 -0.96 -6.97 -8.89
C VAL A 164 -1.62 -5.79 -9.60
N PHE A 165 -1.77 -4.69 -8.86
CA PHE A 165 -2.29 -3.44 -9.41
C PHE A 165 -1.15 -2.46 -9.66
N ILE A 166 -0.94 -2.08 -10.93
CA ILE A 166 0.04 -1.08 -11.29
C ILE A 166 -0.69 0.23 -11.53
N ARG A 167 -0.40 1.24 -10.71
CA ARG A 167 -1.00 2.56 -10.80
C ARG A 167 -0.04 3.51 -11.52
N PRO A 168 -0.38 4.04 -12.69
CA PRO A 168 0.40 5.09 -13.33
C PRO A 168 0.36 6.35 -12.43
N ARG A 169 1.53 6.86 -12.09
CA ARG A 169 1.74 8.07 -11.29
C ARG A 169 2.68 9.06 -12.01
N TYR A 170 3.13 8.70 -13.20
CA TYR A 170 3.82 9.63 -14.09
C TYR A 170 2.78 10.56 -14.73
N LEU A 171 3.12 11.83 -14.80
CA LEU A 171 2.28 12.85 -15.43
C LEU A 171 2.92 13.21 -16.76
N PRO A 172 2.26 12.99 -17.91
CA PRO A 172 2.51 13.82 -19.08
C PRO A 172 2.26 15.29 -18.67
N GLU A 173 3.09 16.20 -19.13
CA GLU A 173 3.06 17.63 -18.76
C GLU A 173 1.68 18.29 -18.91
N ASP A 174 0.79 17.69 -19.69
CA ASP A 174 -0.55 18.17 -20.02
C ASP A 174 -1.71 17.43 -19.31
N GLN A 175 -1.42 16.45 -18.45
CA GLN A 175 -2.45 15.67 -17.76
C GLN A 175 -2.43 15.90 -16.25
N ASP A 176 -3.45 16.58 -15.76
CA ASP A 176 -3.79 16.58 -14.33
C ASP A 176 -4.45 15.26 -13.97
N PHE A 177 -3.70 14.33 -13.37
CA PHE A 177 -4.22 13.06 -12.85
C PHE A 177 -5.13 13.22 -11.62
N GLY A 178 -5.57 14.44 -11.30
CA GLY A 178 -6.29 14.72 -10.07
C GLY A 178 -5.42 14.47 -8.82
N ILE A 179 -4.09 14.37 -9.01
CA ILE A 179 -3.13 14.50 -7.93
C ILE A 179 -2.95 16.00 -7.68
N THR A 180 -4.04 16.69 -7.49
CA THR A 180 -4.00 18.02 -6.92
C THR A 180 -3.37 17.85 -5.56
N LEU A 181 -2.33 18.60 -5.30
CA LEU A 181 -1.71 18.71 -4.00
C LEU A 181 -2.82 18.99 -2.99
N ASN A 182 -3.25 17.97 -2.28
CA ASN A 182 -4.03 18.19 -1.09
C ASN A 182 -3.04 18.35 0.07
N ASN A 183 -3.39 19.14 1.05
CA ASN A 183 -2.52 19.40 2.18
C ASN A 183 -2.28 18.16 3.08
N ARG A 184 -2.71 16.97 2.66
CA ARG A 184 -2.56 15.71 3.40
C ARG A 184 -2.92 15.86 4.88
N SER A 185 -4.10 16.42 5.16
CA SER A 185 -4.58 16.69 6.53
C SER A 185 -3.67 17.68 7.30
N GLY A 186 -3.14 18.68 6.60
CA GLY A 186 -2.29 19.71 7.19
C GLY A 186 -0.79 19.39 7.20
N MET A 187 -0.35 18.28 6.61
CA MET A 187 1.07 17.90 6.55
C MET A 187 1.83 18.59 5.41
N MET A 188 1.13 19.21 4.47
CA MET A 188 1.73 19.95 3.36
C MET A 188 1.39 21.42 3.52
N SER A 189 2.39 22.27 3.67
CA SER A 189 2.22 23.73 3.67
C SER A 189 2.08 24.23 2.25
N GLY A 190 1.08 25.07 1.97
CA GLY A 190 0.90 25.75 0.69
C GLY A 190 0.17 24.96 -0.40
N ALA A 191 -0.54 23.92 -0.05
CA ALA A 191 -1.46 23.20 -0.96
C ALA A 191 -2.91 23.69 -0.80
#